data_bce75add9d3a15eb4cf1f61a8f3078e7
#
_entry.id   bce75add9d3a15eb4cf1f61a8f3078e7
#
_cell.length_a   1.000
_cell.length_b   1.000
_cell.length_c   1.000
_cell.angle_alpha   90.00
_cell.angle_beta   90.00
_cell.angle_gamma   90.00
#
_symmetry.space_group_name_H-M   'P 1'
#
loop_
_entity.id
_entity.type
_entity.pdbx_description
1 polymer ?
#
loop_
_entity_poly.entity_id
_entity_poly.type
_entity_poly.pdbx_seq_one_letter_code
_entity_poly.pdbx_strand_id
1 'polypeptide(L)'
;MSNNQKRLSIGLMIALVGFPQISETIYTPALPNVASGLLASVHSVEATLAIYFLGFAIGVLLWGTISDWCGRRTAMLMGLIVYGIGTVGCANVESVESLLAWRFLQAFGASVGSVITQTIIRDSYEGAERTKIFVVMSGALAFSPAIGPLLGGFISEFFGWRANFWVLALLSIVLGIWSFVSLSETRPNHHKRISAVKIYLLFRDMMRSRALWGHILLISATNGILFGFYQEAPFVFIEQLGMQPSHYGLFGLLIATATMLAARLSHQLNNRYSSQHLIQCGAMCVFLGGSIFTLIVGMGIFNVKMVGVSIAVLTLFVIFFGIGLIIPNSLSHALKPYQMVAGTAGSIFGGCYYFLITVFTWAMSVMHNGTALPLPFYMTMLGLVLACGSQMIRFPQGMAEKC
;
A
#
# COMPACT_ATOMS: atom_id res chain seq x y z
N MET A 1 -13.85 -27.77 29.30
CA MET A 1 -13.84 -28.16 27.89
C MET A 1 -12.56 -27.61 27.29
N SER A 2 -11.63 -28.46 26.90
CA SER A 2 -10.25 -28.13 26.53
C SER A 2 -10.22 -27.30 25.25
N ASN A 3 -9.76 -26.07 25.39
CA ASN A 3 -9.59 -25.12 24.31
C ASN A 3 -8.36 -25.52 23.48
N ASN A 4 -8.47 -26.56 22.66
CA ASN A 4 -7.46 -26.98 21.69
C ASN A 4 -7.61 -26.13 20.40
N GLN A 5 -7.77 -24.79 20.55
CA GLN A 5 -7.61 -23.88 19.42
C GLN A 5 -6.14 -23.99 18.98
N LYS A 6 -5.89 -24.66 17.85
CA LYS A 6 -4.57 -24.65 17.21
C LYS A 6 -4.13 -23.17 17.13
N ARG A 7 -3.07 -22.82 17.85
CA ARG A 7 -2.50 -21.47 17.78
C ARG A 7 -2.20 -21.18 16.32
N LEU A 8 -2.81 -20.11 15.81
CA LEU A 8 -2.61 -19.66 14.45
C LEU A 8 -1.11 -19.38 14.22
N SER A 9 -0.57 -19.86 13.12
CA SER A 9 0.83 -19.61 12.78
C SER A 9 1.03 -18.11 12.50
N ILE A 10 1.82 -17.43 13.34
CA ILE A 10 2.19 -16.02 13.15
C ILE A 10 2.86 -15.83 11.78
N GLY A 11 3.68 -16.81 11.34
CA GLY A 11 4.31 -16.79 10.02
C GLY A 11 3.28 -16.76 8.89
N LEU A 12 2.20 -17.54 8.99
CA LEU A 12 1.11 -17.49 8.01
C LEU A 12 0.41 -16.12 8.00
N MET A 13 0.14 -15.54 9.18
CA MET A 13 -0.49 -14.22 9.26
C MET A 13 0.38 -13.14 8.63
N ILE A 14 1.69 -13.16 8.87
CA ILE A 14 2.64 -12.24 8.23
C ILE A 14 2.64 -12.43 6.72
N ALA A 15 2.70 -13.67 6.25
CA ALA A 15 2.70 -13.97 4.82
C ALA A 15 1.40 -13.50 4.15
N LEU A 16 0.23 -13.77 4.77
CA LEU A 16 -1.08 -13.39 4.25
C LEU A 16 -1.30 -11.86 4.23
N VAL A 17 -0.72 -11.12 5.15
CA VAL A 17 -0.82 -9.65 5.15
C VAL A 17 0.21 -9.01 4.21
N GLY A 18 1.38 -9.63 4.04
CA GLY A 18 2.48 -9.10 3.25
C GLY A 18 2.37 -9.37 1.74
N PHE A 19 1.75 -10.50 1.33
CA PHE A 19 1.72 -10.87 -0.10
C PHE A 19 1.01 -9.85 -0.99
N PRO A 20 -0.06 -9.14 -0.57
CA PRO A 20 -0.67 -8.13 -1.43
C PRO A 20 0.29 -7.03 -1.81
N GLN A 21 1.12 -6.54 -0.87
CA GLN A 21 2.08 -5.47 -1.11
C GLN A 21 3.22 -5.90 -2.04
N ILE A 22 3.66 -7.17 -1.94
CA ILE A 22 4.61 -7.75 -2.89
C ILE A 22 3.96 -7.82 -4.27
N SER A 23 2.71 -8.27 -4.35
CA SER A 23 1.95 -8.39 -5.60
C SER A 23 1.73 -7.04 -6.30
N GLU A 24 1.55 -5.97 -5.52
CA GLU A 24 1.40 -4.60 -6.04
C GLU A 24 2.66 -4.12 -6.76
N THR A 25 3.84 -4.48 -6.26
CA THR A 25 5.10 -3.81 -6.61
C THR A 25 6.11 -4.67 -7.38
N ILE A 26 5.97 -6.01 -7.36
CA ILE A 26 6.97 -6.93 -7.93
C ILE A 26 7.18 -6.73 -9.45
N TYR A 27 6.14 -6.39 -10.19
CA TYR A 27 6.25 -6.24 -11.64
C TYR A 27 6.63 -4.82 -12.09
N THR A 28 6.70 -3.85 -11.16
CA THR A 28 6.94 -2.44 -11.48
C THR A 28 8.29 -2.19 -12.18
N PRO A 29 9.40 -2.87 -11.85
CA PRO A 29 10.64 -2.72 -12.60
C PRO A 29 10.56 -3.20 -14.06
N ALA A 30 9.53 -4.00 -14.37
CA ALA A 30 9.32 -4.55 -15.70
C ALA A 30 8.37 -3.70 -16.58
N LEU A 31 7.77 -2.62 -16.06
CA LEU A 31 6.78 -1.81 -16.79
C LEU A 31 7.24 -1.39 -18.19
N PRO A 32 8.49 -0.94 -18.44
CA PRO A 32 8.97 -0.66 -19.78
C PRO A 32 8.94 -1.89 -20.71
N ASN A 33 9.32 -3.07 -20.17
CA ASN A 33 9.29 -4.32 -20.94
C ASN A 33 7.84 -4.81 -21.17
N VAL A 34 6.91 -4.50 -20.28
CA VAL A 34 5.47 -4.77 -20.50
C VAL A 34 4.94 -3.89 -21.62
N ALA A 35 5.28 -2.59 -21.62
CA ALA A 35 4.86 -1.65 -22.65
C ALA A 35 5.34 -2.10 -24.05
N SER A 36 6.63 -2.42 -24.18
CA SER A 36 7.21 -2.90 -25.42
C SER A 36 6.66 -4.29 -25.82
N GLY A 37 6.51 -5.21 -24.87
CA GLY A 37 6.05 -6.58 -25.11
C GLY A 37 4.58 -6.71 -25.50
N LEU A 38 3.74 -5.76 -25.10
CA LEU A 38 2.32 -5.69 -25.45
C LEU A 38 2.03 -4.62 -26.53
N LEU A 39 3.06 -3.94 -27.06
CA LEU A 39 2.93 -2.82 -28.01
C LEU A 39 1.94 -1.75 -27.49
N ALA A 40 1.96 -1.49 -26.19
CA ALA A 40 1.04 -0.63 -25.50
C ALA A 40 1.66 0.73 -25.16
N SER A 41 0.83 1.76 -25.02
CA SER A 41 1.29 3.06 -24.55
C SER A 41 1.72 3.00 -23.07
N VAL A 42 2.69 3.81 -22.69
CA VAL A 42 3.14 3.93 -21.29
C VAL A 42 1.96 4.23 -20.36
N HIS A 43 1.10 5.18 -20.75
CA HIS A 43 -0.11 5.52 -20.02
C HIS A 43 -1.00 4.30 -19.72
N SER A 44 -1.22 3.43 -20.74
CA SER A 44 -2.06 2.22 -20.55
C SER A 44 -1.43 1.20 -19.59
N VAL A 45 -0.09 1.06 -19.67
CA VAL A 45 0.64 0.13 -18.79
C VAL A 45 0.68 0.67 -17.37
N GLU A 46 0.90 1.95 -17.17
CA GLU A 46 0.84 2.60 -15.87
C GLU A 46 -0.55 2.52 -15.23
N ALA A 47 -1.62 2.65 -16.03
CA ALA A 47 -3.00 2.49 -15.57
C ALA A 47 -3.27 1.10 -14.95
N THR A 48 -2.41 0.08 -15.21
CA THR A 48 -2.53 -1.24 -14.57
C THR A 48 -2.37 -1.17 -13.05
N LEU A 49 -1.63 -0.20 -12.52
CA LEU A 49 -1.50 0.02 -11.10
C LEU A 49 -2.76 0.69 -10.51
N ALA A 50 -3.30 1.68 -11.21
CA ALA A 50 -4.54 2.35 -10.80
C ALA A 50 -5.72 1.36 -10.76
N ILE A 51 -5.87 0.53 -11.79
CA ILE A 51 -6.91 -0.50 -11.85
C ILE A 51 -6.73 -1.57 -10.76
N TYR A 52 -5.48 -1.90 -10.42
CA TYR A 52 -5.19 -2.78 -9.29
C TYR A 52 -5.74 -2.20 -7.99
N PHE A 53 -5.46 -0.93 -7.68
CA PHE A 53 -5.97 -0.29 -6.47
C PHE A 53 -7.49 -0.14 -6.47
N LEU A 54 -8.12 0.03 -7.62
CA LEU A 54 -9.58 0.01 -7.73
C LEU A 54 -10.15 -1.36 -7.34
N GLY A 55 -9.60 -2.44 -7.88
CA GLY A 55 -9.99 -3.81 -7.52
C GLY A 55 -9.76 -4.09 -6.04
N PHE A 56 -8.64 -3.63 -5.50
CA PHE A 56 -8.29 -3.76 -4.09
C PHE A 56 -9.27 -3.00 -3.18
N ALA A 57 -9.62 -1.74 -3.52
CA ALA A 57 -10.59 -0.93 -2.78
C ALA A 57 -11.96 -1.60 -2.69
N ILE A 58 -12.46 -2.13 -3.81
CA ILE A 58 -13.73 -2.86 -3.87
C ILE A 58 -13.63 -4.14 -3.03
N GLY A 59 -12.53 -4.87 -3.13
CA GLY A 59 -12.31 -6.08 -2.33
C GLY A 59 -12.27 -5.80 -0.83
N VAL A 60 -11.61 -4.72 -0.38
CA VAL A 60 -11.59 -4.31 1.04
C VAL A 60 -13.00 -4.08 1.58
N LEU A 61 -13.89 -3.50 0.78
CA LEU A 61 -15.28 -3.26 1.17
C LEU A 61 -16.12 -4.54 1.22
N LEU A 62 -15.88 -5.50 0.31
CA LEU A 62 -16.74 -6.67 0.14
C LEU A 62 -16.28 -7.88 0.96
N TRP A 63 -14.97 -8.17 1.05
CA TRP A 63 -14.48 -9.39 1.71
C TRP A 63 -14.84 -9.47 3.19
N GLY A 64 -14.92 -8.33 3.89
CA GLY A 64 -15.41 -8.30 5.26
C GLY A 64 -16.82 -8.91 5.36
N THR A 65 -17.75 -8.43 4.53
CA THR A 65 -19.13 -8.91 4.48
C THR A 65 -19.22 -10.37 4.02
N ILE A 66 -18.48 -10.74 2.99
CA ILE A 66 -18.43 -12.13 2.49
C ILE A 66 -17.97 -13.07 3.61
N SER A 67 -16.93 -12.69 4.36
CA SER A 67 -16.42 -13.51 5.46
C SER A 67 -17.36 -13.64 6.64
N ASP A 68 -18.23 -12.64 6.85
CA ASP A 68 -19.29 -12.74 7.84
C ASP A 68 -20.38 -13.76 7.44
N TRP A 69 -20.55 -14.01 6.14
CA TRP A 69 -21.53 -14.99 5.64
C TRP A 69 -20.97 -16.41 5.56
N CYS A 70 -19.82 -16.59 4.89
CA CYS A 70 -19.28 -17.92 4.61
C CYS A 70 -18.21 -18.39 5.61
N GLY A 71 -17.78 -17.52 6.55
CA GLY A 71 -16.69 -17.81 7.49
C GLY A 71 -15.35 -17.26 7.03
N ARG A 72 -14.42 -17.08 7.99
CA ARG A 72 -13.11 -16.43 7.75
C ARG A 72 -12.22 -17.31 6.88
N ARG A 73 -12.17 -18.61 7.22
CA ARG A 73 -11.37 -19.59 6.47
C ARG A 73 -11.82 -19.72 5.03
N THR A 74 -13.13 -19.87 4.82
CA THR A 74 -13.72 -20.01 3.48
C THR A 74 -13.47 -18.75 2.63
N ALA A 75 -13.70 -17.56 3.19
CA ALA A 75 -13.45 -16.30 2.49
C ALA A 75 -11.98 -16.14 2.11
N MET A 76 -11.04 -16.48 3.01
CA MET A 76 -9.60 -16.44 2.71
C MET A 76 -9.24 -17.33 1.53
N LEU A 77 -9.70 -18.58 1.54
CA LEU A 77 -9.42 -19.53 0.46
C LEU A 77 -10.03 -19.10 -0.86
N MET A 78 -11.27 -18.60 -0.85
CA MET A 78 -11.93 -18.06 -2.05
C MET A 78 -11.13 -16.88 -2.62
N GLY A 79 -10.71 -15.92 -1.78
CA GLY A 79 -9.92 -14.78 -2.23
C GLY A 79 -8.56 -15.19 -2.80
N LEU A 80 -7.87 -16.16 -2.19
CA LEU A 80 -6.61 -16.69 -2.72
C LEU A 80 -6.80 -17.41 -4.06
N ILE A 81 -7.91 -18.12 -4.27
CA ILE A 81 -8.25 -18.73 -5.57
C ILE A 81 -8.48 -17.64 -6.61
N VAL A 82 -9.29 -16.62 -6.30
CA VAL A 82 -9.54 -15.49 -7.21
C VAL A 82 -8.25 -14.77 -7.56
N TYR A 83 -7.37 -14.53 -6.56
CA TYR A 83 -6.04 -13.97 -6.76
C TYR A 83 -5.18 -14.82 -7.70
N GLY A 84 -5.15 -16.13 -7.49
CA GLY A 84 -4.40 -17.08 -8.32
C GLY A 84 -4.88 -17.08 -9.77
N ILE A 85 -6.20 -17.11 -10.00
CA ILE A 85 -6.82 -17.05 -11.33
C ILE A 85 -6.43 -15.72 -12.02
N GLY A 86 -6.60 -14.58 -11.33
CA GLY A 86 -6.21 -13.27 -11.84
C GLY A 86 -4.73 -13.20 -12.18
N THR A 87 -3.87 -13.80 -11.34
CA THR A 87 -2.42 -13.81 -11.54
C THR A 87 -2.00 -14.65 -12.75
N VAL A 88 -2.58 -15.85 -12.91
CA VAL A 88 -2.35 -16.70 -14.09
C VAL A 88 -2.88 -16.00 -15.36
N GLY A 89 -4.02 -15.31 -15.25
CA GLY A 89 -4.52 -14.47 -16.34
C GLY A 89 -3.50 -13.41 -16.76
N CYS A 90 -2.93 -12.65 -15.79
CA CYS A 90 -1.90 -11.65 -16.07
C CYS A 90 -0.64 -12.23 -16.76
N ALA A 91 -0.25 -13.46 -16.44
CA ALA A 91 0.92 -14.11 -17.05
C ALA A 91 0.73 -14.45 -18.53
N ASN A 92 -0.53 -14.67 -18.97
CA ASN A 92 -0.87 -15.17 -20.31
C ASN A 92 -1.51 -14.12 -21.22
N VAL A 93 -1.44 -12.83 -20.88
CA VAL A 93 -2.06 -11.76 -21.69
C VAL A 93 -1.28 -11.48 -22.97
N GLU A 94 -2.00 -11.08 -24.02
CA GLU A 94 -1.49 -10.63 -25.30
C GLU A 94 -1.82 -9.15 -25.57
N SER A 95 -2.70 -8.53 -24.74
CA SER A 95 -3.07 -7.11 -24.85
C SER A 95 -3.11 -6.42 -23.49
N VAL A 96 -2.95 -5.09 -23.49
CA VAL A 96 -2.99 -4.30 -22.26
C VAL A 96 -4.39 -4.25 -21.65
N GLU A 97 -5.44 -4.29 -22.48
CA GLU A 97 -6.85 -4.30 -22.01
C GLU A 97 -7.14 -5.58 -21.22
N SER A 98 -6.65 -6.73 -21.70
CA SER A 98 -6.78 -7.98 -20.96
C SER A 98 -5.93 -7.96 -19.68
N LEU A 99 -4.75 -7.34 -19.71
CA LEU A 99 -3.93 -7.15 -18.51
C LEU A 99 -4.68 -6.31 -17.46
N LEU A 100 -5.30 -5.20 -17.86
CA LEU A 100 -6.11 -4.35 -16.96
C LEU A 100 -7.23 -5.17 -16.29
N ALA A 101 -7.98 -5.96 -17.04
CA ALA A 101 -9.05 -6.79 -16.50
C ALA A 101 -8.53 -7.84 -15.49
N TRP A 102 -7.45 -8.53 -15.82
CA TRP A 102 -6.85 -9.53 -14.93
C TRP A 102 -6.19 -8.89 -13.70
N ARG A 103 -5.58 -7.71 -13.84
CA ARG A 103 -5.04 -6.95 -12.70
C ARG A 103 -6.13 -6.52 -11.71
N PHE A 104 -7.30 -6.11 -12.21
CA PHE A 104 -8.46 -5.85 -11.35
C PHE A 104 -8.86 -7.08 -10.55
N LEU A 105 -9.04 -8.23 -11.21
CA LEU A 105 -9.44 -9.48 -10.56
C LEU A 105 -8.37 -9.96 -9.57
N GLN A 106 -7.10 -9.87 -9.94
CA GLN A 106 -5.96 -10.20 -9.09
C GLN A 106 -6.00 -9.37 -7.81
N ALA A 107 -6.16 -8.07 -7.91
CA ALA A 107 -6.20 -7.16 -6.77
C ALA A 107 -7.42 -7.37 -5.87
N PHE A 108 -8.59 -7.60 -6.47
CA PHE A 108 -9.80 -7.97 -5.73
C PHE A 108 -9.56 -9.22 -4.87
N GLY A 109 -8.94 -10.27 -5.44
CA GLY A 109 -8.54 -11.45 -4.67
C GLY A 109 -7.48 -11.18 -3.62
N ALA A 110 -6.44 -10.37 -3.94
CA ALA A 110 -5.35 -10.06 -3.03
C ALA A 110 -5.81 -9.34 -1.74
N SER A 111 -6.82 -8.49 -1.84
CA SER A 111 -7.32 -7.70 -0.71
C SER A 111 -7.83 -8.54 0.47
N VAL A 112 -8.17 -9.83 0.22
CA VAL A 112 -8.57 -10.77 1.28
C VAL A 112 -7.46 -10.93 2.33
N GLY A 113 -6.19 -10.90 1.90
CA GLY A 113 -5.04 -11.01 2.79
C GLY A 113 -4.98 -9.89 3.83
N SER A 114 -5.26 -8.66 3.43
CA SER A 114 -5.31 -7.52 4.34
C SER A 114 -6.52 -7.55 5.27
N VAL A 115 -7.73 -7.80 4.73
CA VAL A 115 -9.00 -7.67 5.49
C VAL A 115 -9.20 -8.85 6.42
N ILE A 116 -9.13 -10.05 5.87
CA ILE A 116 -9.50 -11.25 6.63
C ILE A 116 -8.43 -11.62 7.65
N THR A 117 -7.15 -11.42 7.35
CA THR A 117 -6.09 -11.67 8.33
C THR A 117 -6.24 -10.80 9.58
N GLN A 118 -6.50 -9.50 9.40
CA GLN A 118 -6.76 -8.61 10.53
C GLN A 118 -8.01 -9.01 11.33
N THR A 119 -9.05 -9.48 10.63
CA THR A 119 -10.28 -9.97 11.27
C THR A 119 -10.02 -11.24 12.07
N ILE A 120 -9.31 -12.22 11.51
CA ILE A 120 -8.91 -13.46 12.20
C ILE A 120 -8.14 -13.14 13.48
N ILE A 121 -7.20 -12.19 13.43
CA ILE A 121 -6.41 -11.80 14.61
C ILE A 121 -7.30 -11.17 15.68
N ARG A 122 -8.26 -10.34 15.28
CA ARG A 122 -9.22 -9.74 16.23
C ARG A 122 -10.17 -10.77 16.84
N ASP A 123 -10.56 -11.79 16.07
CA ASP A 123 -11.45 -12.85 16.53
C ASP A 123 -10.73 -13.88 17.43
N SER A 124 -9.38 -14.03 17.28
CA SER A 124 -8.61 -15.09 17.93
C SER A 124 -7.76 -14.64 19.12
N TYR A 125 -7.45 -13.35 19.22
CA TYR A 125 -6.53 -12.83 20.23
C TYR A 125 -7.10 -11.58 20.93
N GLU A 126 -6.80 -11.41 22.22
CA GLU A 126 -7.24 -10.28 23.04
C GLU A 126 -6.08 -9.58 23.73
N GLY A 127 -6.32 -8.34 24.20
CA GLY A 127 -5.43 -7.59 25.06
C GLY A 127 -4.00 -7.43 24.52
N ALA A 128 -3.01 -7.71 25.36
CA ALA A 128 -1.59 -7.55 25.05
C ALA A 128 -1.08 -8.50 23.97
N GLU A 129 -1.62 -9.72 23.88
CA GLU A 129 -1.23 -10.71 22.88
C GLU A 129 -1.61 -10.23 21.46
N ARG A 130 -2.83 -9.72 21.30
CA ARG A 130 -3.28 -9.12 20.04
C ARG A 130 -2.38 -7.95 19.63
N THR A 131 -2.07 -7.07 20.58
CA THR A 131 -1.18 -5.93 20.32
C THR A 131 0.21 -6.39 19.86
N LYS A 132 0.79 -7.40 20.51
CA LYS A 132 2.09 -7.97 20.13
C LYS A 132 2.10 -8.52 18.70
N ILE A 133 1.04 -9.22 18.29
CA ILE A 133 0.91 -9.76 16.93
C ILE A 133 0.82 -8.63 15.91
N PHE A 134 0.02 -7.59 16.16
CA PHE A 134 -0.07 -6.43 15.27
C PHE A 134 1.26 -5.69 15.14
N VAL A 135 2.05 -5.56 16.22
CA VAL A 135 3.39 -4.96 16.16
C VAL A 135 4.33 -5.75 15.26
N VAL A 136 4.37 -7.09 15.42
CA VAL A 136 5.20 -7.95 14.57
C VAL A 136 4.78 -7.87 13.10
N MET A 137 3.47 -7.86 12.82
CA MET A 137 2.94 -7.72 11.46
C MET A 137 3.28 -6.35 10.85
N SER A 138 3.16 -5.28 11.63
CA SER A 138 3.51 -3.93 11.16
C SER A 138 4.99 -3.83 10.78
N GLY A 139 5.87 -4.51 11.53
CA GLY A 139 7.29 -4.62 11.18
C GLY A 139 7.50 -5.33 9.84
N ALA A 140 6.82 -6.46 9.62
CA ALA A 140 6.92 -7.19 8.34
C ALA A 140 6.35 -6.38 7.17
N LEU A 141 5.24 -5.69 7.38
CA LEU A 141 4.62 -4.82 6.37
C LEU A 141 5.52 -3.67 5.93
N ALA A 142 6.35 -3.14 6.84
CA ALA A 142 7.28 -2.06 6.50
C ALA A 142 8.34 -2.46 5.45
N PHE A 143 8.67 -3.76 5.37
CA PHE A 143 9.63 -4.30 4.39
C PHE A 143 8.97 -4.78 3.09
N SER A 144 7.70 -5.16 3.12
CA SER A 144 7.01 -5.77 1.99
C SER A 144 7.07 -4.95 0.69
N PRO A 145 6.90 -3.60 0.71
CA PRO A 145 7.01 -2.79 -0.51
C PRO A 145 8.42 -2.75 -1.11
N ALA A 146 9.44 -2.99 -0.31
CA ALA A 146 10.84 -3.02 -0.78
C ALA A 146 11.18 -4.38 -1.44
N ILE A 147 10.61 -5.47 -0.91
CA ILE A 147 10.88 -6.82 -1.40
C ILE A 147 10.36 -6.99 -2.84
N GLY A 148 9.19 -6.42 -3.14
CA GLY A 148 8.57 -6.52 -4.46
C GLY A 148 9.49 -6.03 -5.58
N PRO A 149 9.90 -4.75 -5.63
CA PRO A 149 10.76 -4.23 -6.70
C PRO A 149 12.14 -4.90 -6.73
N LEU A 150 12.70 -5.25 -5.58
CA LEU A 150 13.98 -5.94 -5.51
C LEU A 150 13.92 -7.30 -6.21
N LEU A 151 12.99 -8.17 -5.83
CA LEU A 151 12.81 -9.47 -6.45
C LEU A 151 12.37 -9.32 -7.90
N GLY A 152 11.44 -8.41 -8.17
CA GLY A 152 10.88 -8.17 -9.49
C GLY A 152 11.91 -7.66 -10.49
N GLY A 153 12.84 -6.83 -10.06
CA GLY A 153 13.95 -6.37 -10.88
C GLY A 153 14.82 -7.53 -11.37
N PHE A 154 15.25 -8.39 -10.45
CA PHE A 154 16.03 -9.59 -10.79
C PHE A 154 15.24 -10.57 -11.67
N ILE A 155 13.99 -10.88 -11.31
CA ILE A 155 13.16 -11.81 -12.08
C ILE A 155 12.96 -11.28 -13.50
N SER A 156 12.67 -10.00 -13.65
CA SER A 156 12.40 -9.39 -14.95
C SER A 156 13.64 -9.36 -15.85
N GLU A 157 14.82 -9.13 -15.29
CA GLU A 157 16.08 -9.07 -16.03
C GLU A 157 16.48 -10.43 -16.59
N PHE A 158 16.35 -11.50 -15.79
CA PHE A 158 16.81 -12.83 -16.18
C PHE A 158 15.75 -13.71 -16.85
N PHE A 159 14.47 -13.53 -16.51
CA PHE A 159 13.38 -14.42 -16.92
C PHE A 159 12.23 -13.69 -17.65
N GLY A 160 12.34 -12.36 -17.81
CA GLY A 160 11.33 -11.54 -18.44
C GLY A 160 10.15 -11.20 -17.53
N TRP A 161 9.33 -10.21 -17.94
CA TRP A 161 8.28 -9.63 -17.11
C TRP A 161 7.16 -10.61 -16.72
N ARG A 162 6.83 -11.59 -17.59
CA ARG A 162 5.80 -12.59 -17.31
C ARG A 162 6.16 -13.51 -16.14
N ALA A 163 7.45 -13.72 -15.90
CA ALA A 163 7.94 -14.54 -14.79
C ALA A 163 7.54 -14.00 -13.43
N ASN A 164 7.38 -12.67 -13.27
CA ASN A 164 6.86 -12.09 -12.04
C ASN A 164 5.47 -12.62 -11.68
N PHE A 165 4.60 -12.72 -12.68
CA PHE A 165 3.25 -13.26 -12.44
C PHE A 165 3.27 -14.77 -12.17
N TRP A 166 4.17 -15.53 -12.78
CA TRP A 166 4.32 -16.96 -12.48
C TRP A 166 4.84 -17.19 -11.06
N VAL A 167 5.76 -16.36 -10.56
CA VAL A 167 6.23 -16.41 -9.17
C VAL A 167 5.07 -16.07 -8.20
N LEU A 168 4.25 -15.09 -8.52
CA LEU A 168 3.06 -14.75 -7.74
C LEU A 168 1.99 -15.87 -7.80
N ALA A 169 1.82 -16.53 -8.92
CA ALA A 169 0.92 -17.69 -9.04
C ALA A 169 1.39 -18.85 -8.15
N LEU A 170 2.68 -19.14 -8.14
CA LEU A 170 3.27 -20.12 -7.22
C LEU A 170 3.04 -19.71 -5.76
N LEU A 171 3.28 -18.45 -5.42
CA LEU A 171 3.01 -17.91 -4.07
C LEU A 171 1.54 -18.09 -3.67
N SER A 172 0.61 -17.86 -4.60
CA SER A 172 -0.83 -18.08 -4.39
C SER A 172 -1.13 -19.53 -4.01
N ILE A 173 -0.53 -20.50 -4.72
CA ILE A 173 -0.70 -21.92 -4.43
C ILE A 173 -0.13 -22.27 -3.05
N VAL A 174 1.07 -21.81 -2.74
CA VAL A 174 1.73 -22.04 -1.45
C VAL A 174 0.89 -21.48 -0.29
N LEU A 175 0.43 -20.22 -0.42
CA LEU A 175 -0.41 -19.58 0.59
C LEU A 175 -1.78 -20.26 0.70
N GLY A 176 -2.34 -20.71 -0.43
CA GLY A 176 -3.60 -21.47 -0.47
C GLY A 176 -3.50 -22.78 0.28
N ILE A 177 -2.47 -23.60 0.00
CA ILE A 177 -2.23 -24.87 0.69
C ILE A 177 -1.94 -24.62 2.18
N TRP A 178 -1.07 -23.67 2.50
CA TRP A 178 -0.75 -23.35 3.90
C TRP A 178 -1.98 -22.89 4.67
N SER A 179 -2.81 -22.02 4.08
CA SER A 179 -4.08 -21.59 4.68
C SER A 179 -5.06 -22.74 4.82
N PHE A 180 -5.17 -23.62 3.83
CA PHE A 180 -6.07 -24.78 3.88
C PHE A 180 -5.72 -25.74 5.04
N VAL A 181 -4.43 -25.99 5.27
CA VAL A 181 -3.95 -26.90 6.32
C VAL A 181 -3.95 -26.25 7.71
N SER A 182 -3.56 -24.98 7.81
CA SER A 182 -3.26 -24.35 9.10
C SER A 182 -4.34 -23.39 9.61
N LEU A 183 -5.22 -22.89 8.74
CA LEU A 183 -6.23 -21.93 9.13
C LEU A 183 -7.49 -22.64 9.65
N SER A 184 -7.83 -22.41 10.91
CA SER A 184 -9.11 -22.84 11.49
C SER A 184 -10.18 -21.76 11.28
N GLU A 185 -11.45 -22.15 11.31
CA GLU A 185 -12.55 -21.19 11.31
C GLU A 185 -12.60 -20.43 12.63
N THR A 186 -12.62 -19.10 12.55
CA THR A 186 -12.58 -18.22 13.73
C THR A 186 -13.84 -17.39 13.91
N ARG A 187 -14.85 -17.55 13.01
CA ARG A 187 -16.09 -16.80 13.10
C ARG A 187 -16.83 -17.10 14.41
N PRO A 188 -17.18 -16.08 15.22
CA PRO A 188 -17.96 -16.27 16.43
C PRO A 188 -19.36 -16.84 16.14
N ASN A 189 -19.82 -17.80 16.96
CA ASN A 189 -21.16 -18.44 16.78
C ASN A 189 -22.33 -17.46 16.90
N HIS A 190 -22.14 -16.33 17.59
CA HIS A 190 -23.17 -15.30 17.80
C HIS A 190 -22.77 -13.96 17.15
N HIS A 191 -22.51 -13.96 15.86
CA HIS A 191 -22.22 -12.70 15.16
C HIS A 191 -23.51 -11.90 14.98
N LYS A 192 -23.71 -10.84 15.75
CA LYS A 192 -24.82 -9.89 15.54
C LYS A 192 -24.53 -9.14 14.24
N ARG A 193 -25.27 -9.46 13.21
CA ARG A 193 -25.21 -8.72 11.93
C ARG A 193 -25.48 -7.24 12.20
N ILE A 194 -24.57 -6.39 11.82
CA ILE A 194 -24.81 -4.95 11.85
C ILE A 194 -25.84 -4.65 10.75
N SER A 195 -26.95 -4.02 11.11
CA SER A 195 -27.99 -3.64 10.14
C SER A 195 -27.40 -2.71 9.07
N ALA A 196 -27.82 -2.89 7.80
CA ALA A 196 -27.41 -2.01 6.69
C ALA A 196 -27.66 -0.53 6.99
N VAL A 197 -28.76 -0.22 7.71
CA VAL A 197 -29.04 1.14 8.16
C VAL A 197 -27.95 1.68 9.10
N LYS A 198 -27.45 0.85 10.03
CA LYS A 198 -26.35 1.28 10.92
C LYS A 198 -25.05 1.48 10.17
N ILE A 199 -24.76 0.65 9.16
CA ILE A 199 -23.58 0.82 8.29
C ILE A 199 -23.71 2.13 7.51
N TYR A 200 -24.86 2.42 6.93
CA TYR A 200 -25.12 3.67 6.22
C TYR A 200 -24.98 4.91 7.13
N LEU A 201 -25.54 4.85 8.33
CA LEU A 201 -25.42 5.94 9.30
C LEU A 201 -23.96 6.18 9.72
N LEU A 202 -23.20 5.10 9.96
CA LEU A 202 -21.78 5.17 10.25
C LEU A 202 -21.00 5.78 9.08
N PHE A 203 -21.24 5.31 7.86
CA PHE A 203 -20.64 5.86 6.64
C PHE A 203 -20.91 7.36 6.53
N ARG A 204 -22.17 7.78 6.68
CA ARG A 204 -22.56 9.19 6.63
C ARG A 204 -21.87 10.04 7.70
N ASP A 205 -21.75 9.53 8.92
CA ASP A 205 -21.05 10.20 10.01
C ASP A 205 -19.55 10.34 9.72
N MET A 206 -18.91 9.24 9.29
CA MET A 206 -17.51 9.23 8.88
C MET A 206 -17.20 10.21 7.75
N MET A 207 -18.07 10.27 6.72
CA MET A 207 -17.91 11.18 5.59
C MET A 207 -18.09 12.66 5.95
N ARG A 208 -18.75 12.98 7.07
CA ARG A 208 -18.87 14.34 7.60
C ARG A 208 -17.69 14.77 8.48
N SER A 209 -16.89 13.83 8.92
CA SER A 209 -15.76 14.10 9.82
C SER A 209 -14.58 14.73 9.07
N ARG A 210 -14.35 16.03 9.30
CA ARG A 210 -13.19 16.74 8.72
C ARG A 210 -11.85 16.10 9.13
N ALA A 211 -11.72 15.69 10.39
CA ALA A 211 -10.50 15.04 10.89
C ALA A 211 -10.24 13.69 10.20
N LEU A 212 -11.30 12.90 9.96
CA LEU A 212 -11.17 11.63 9.26
C LEU A 212 -10.71 11.84 7.80
N TRP A 213 -11.27 12.84 7.11
CA TRP A 213 -10.80 13.21 5.75
C TRP A 213 -9.34 13.65 5.75
N GLY A 214 -8.89 14.37 6.79
CA GLY A 214 -7.47 14.68 6.96
C GLY A 214 -6.61 13.43 6.99
N HIS A 215 -7.00 12.41 7.78
CA HIS A 215 -6.29 11.13 7.84
C HIS A 215 -6.38 10.33 6.52
N ILE A 216 -7.54 10.32 5.86
CA ILE A 216 -7.72 9.69 4.54
C ILE A 216 -6.77 10.34 3.53
N LEU A 217 -6.72 11.67 3.44
CA LEU A 217 -5.82 12.40 2.54
C LEU A 217 -4.35 12.11 2.83
N LEU A 218 -3.95 12.08 4.11
CA LEU A 218 -2.57 11.78 4.48
C LEU A 218 -2.16 10.38 4.05
N ILE A 219 -2.97 9.37 4.33
CA ILE A 219 -2.65 7.97 3.97
C ILE A 219 -2.70 7.77 2.46
N SER A 220 -3.70 8.33 1.77
CA SER A 220 -3.79 8.17 0.31
C SER A 220 -2.70 8.93 -0.43
N ALA A 221 -2.34 10.15 -0.01
CA ALA A 221 -1.28 10.90 -0.69
C ALA A 221 0.11 10.31 -0.43
N THR A 222 0.41 9.81 0.78
CA THR A 222 1.68 9.11 1.04
C THR A 222 1.82 7.84 0.22
N ASN A 223 0.75 7.03 0.10
CA ASN A 223 0.75 5.86 -0.78
C ASN A 223 0.72 6.27 -2.26
N GLY A 224 0.01 7.35 -2.62
CA GLY A 224 0.03 7.91 -3.96
C GLY A 224 1.45 8.26 -4.42
N ILE A 225 2.26 8.88 -3.55
CA ILE A 225 3.68 9.17 -3.84
C ILE A 225 4.47 7.87 -4.01
N LEU A 226 4.29 6.90 -3.11
CA LEU A 226 4.99 5.62 -3.17
C LEU A 226 4.69 4.86 -4.47
N PHE A 227 3.41 4.72 -4.81
CA PHE A 227 2.99 3.96 -5.98
C PHE A 227 3.15 4.74 -7.28
N GLY A 228 3.01 6.08 -7.25
CA GLY A 228 3.38 6.94 -8.36
C GLY A 228 4.87 6.84 -8.69
N PHE A 229 5.73 6.76 -7.67
CA PHE A 229 7.15 6.45 -7.88
C PHE A 229 7.34 5.08 -8.53
N TYR A 230 6.75 4.02 -8.02
CA TYR A 230 6.90 2.69 -8.60
C TYR A 230 6.31 2.57 -10.02
N GLN A 231 5.39 3.43 -10.38
CA GLN A 231 4.74 3.47 -11.68
C GLN A 231 5.60 4.20 -12.73
N GLU A 232 6.06 5.41 -12.44
CA GLU A 232 6.76 6.30 -13.36
C GLU A 232 8.29 6.12 -13.35
N ALA A 233 8.89 5.85 -12.19
CA ALA A 233 10.34 5.77 -12.05
C ALA A 233 11.03 4.70 -12.93
N PRO A 234 10.43 3.54 -13.26
CA PRO A 234 11.03 2.60 -14.21
C PRO A 234 11.28 3.22 -15.58
N PHE A 235 10.37 4.05 -16.08
CA PHE A 235 10.53 4.74 -17.37
C PHE A 235 11.64 5.78 -17.29
N VAL A 236 11.76 6.48 -16.17
CA VAL A 236 12.83 7.47 -15.95
C VAL A 236 14.21 6.81 -15.76
N PHE A 237 14.31 5.82 -14.86
CA PHE A 237 15.60 5.26 -14.48
C PHE A 237 16.08 4.14 -15.42
N ILE A 238 15.17 3.26 -15.87
CA ILE A 238 15.53 2.13 -16.73
C ILE A 238 15.58 2.58 -18.19
N GLU A 239 14.52 3.22 -18.70
CA GLU A 239 14.42 3.56 -20.11
C GLU A 239 15.26 4.79 -20.48
N GLN A 240 15.10 5.92 -19.75
CA GLN A 240 15.81 7.17 -20.08
C GLN A 240 17.28 7.15 -19.62
N LEU A 241 17.56 6.72 -18.38
CA LEU A 241 18.93 6.70 -17.82
C LEU A 241 19.68 5.39 -18.08
N GLY A 242 19.04 4.39 -18.71
CA GLY A 242 19.67 3.10 -19.05
C GLY A 242 20.13 2.30 -17.83
N MET A 243 19.39 2.36 -16.72
CA MET A 243 19.67 1.56 -15.52
C MET A 243 19.14 0.13 -15.72
N GLN A 244 19.85 -0.87 -15.22
CA GLN A 244 19.33 -2.25 -15.23
C GLN A 244 18.15 -2.41 -14.25
N PRO A 245 17.16 -3.25 -14.57
CA PRO A 245 15.99 -3.49 -13.68
C PRO A 245 16.38 -3.96 -12.28
N SER A 246 17.42 -4.79 -12.15
CA SER A 246 17.96 -5.24 -10.85
C SER A 246 18.50 -4.08 -10.01
N HIS A 247 19.23 -3.15 -10.62
CA HIS A 247 19.73 -1.96 -9.94
C HIS A 247 18.61 -1.00 -9.54
N TYR A 248 17.59 -0.84 -10.40
CA TYR A 248 16.40 -0.08 -10.05
C TYR A 248 15.69 -0.66 -8.83
N GLY A 249 15.62 -1.99 -8.70
CA GLY A 249 15.05 -2.67 -7.54
C GLY A 249 15.63 -2.24 -6.20
N LEU A 250 16.90 -1.75 -6.17
CA LEU A 250 17.54 -1.25 -4.95
C LEU A 250 16.89 0.02 -4.38
N PHE A 251 16.16 0.79 -5.20
CA PHE A 251 15.36 1.92 -4.68
C PHE A 251 14.32 1.46 -3.66
N GLY A 252 13.82 0.22 -3.75
CA GLY A 252 12.98 -0.36 -2.70
C GLY A 252 13.66 -0.39 -1.32
N LEU A 253 14.96 -0.71 -1.27
CA LEU A 253 15.74 -0.67 -0.02
C LEU A 253 15.96 0.76 0.49
N LEU A 254 16.17 1.72 -0.41
CA LEU A 254 16.26 3.14 -0.05
C LEU A 254 14.97 3.61 0.62
N ILE A 255 13.82 3.29 0.02
CA ILE A 255 12.49 3.64 0.52
C ILE A 255 12.25 3.01 1.89
N ALA A 256 12.53 1.71 2.04
CA ALA A 256 12.37 1.01 3.30
C ALA A 256 13.26 1.59 4.40
N THR A 257 14.53 1.87 4.11
CA THR A 257 15.46 2.45 5.09
C THR A 257 15.03 3.85 5.52
N ALA A 258 14.65 4.72 4.57
CA ALA A 258 14.17 6.06 4.86
C ALA A 258 12.92 6.07 5.76
N THR A 259 11.91 5.27 5.38
CA THR A 259 10.64 5.18 6.13
C THR A 259 10.82 4.55 7.51
N MET A 260 11.67 3.52 7.65
CA MET A 260 11.97 2.89 8.94
C MET A 260 12.73 3.81 9.90
N LEU A 261 13.75 4.51 9.40
CA LEU A 261 14.49 5.48 10.20
C LEU A 261 13.57 6.59 10.71
N ALA A 262 12.70 7.10 9.84
CA ALA A 262 11.71 8.10 10.22
C ALA A 262 10.69 7.58 11.23
N ALA A 263 10.16 6.37 11.03
CA ALA A 263 9.21 5.76 11.96
C ALA A 263 9.85 5.52 13.35
N ARG A 264 11.12 5.09 13.38
CA ARG A 264 11.87 4.91 14.64
C ARG A 264 12.11 6.25 15.34
N LEU A 265 12.51 7.27 14.59
CA LEU A 265 12.68 8.62 15.11
C LEU A 265 11.35 9.20 15.61
N SER A 266 10.27 9.02 14.86
CA SER A 266 8.92 9.41 15.27
C SER A 266 8.52 8.80 16.60
N HIS A 267 8.78 7.49 16.79
CA HIS A 267 8.49 6.82 18.06
C HIS A 267 9.26 7.44 19.25
N GLN A 268 10.53 7.80 19.05
CA GLN A 268 11.33 8.45 20.09
C GLN A 268 10.87 9.89 20.36
N LEU A 269 10.47 10.62 19.31
CA LEU A 269 10.05 12.02 19.42
C LEU A 269 8.61 12.20 19.93
N ASN A 270 7.76 11.18 19.85
CA ASN A 270 6.37 11.24 20.36
C ASN A 270 6.27 11.55 21.85
N ASN A 271 7.36 11.35 22.62
CA ASN A 271 7.44 11.76 24.02
C ASN A 271 7.67 13.28 24.22
N ARG A 272 8.14 13.99 23.17
CA ARG A 272 8.49 15.42 23.24
C ARG A 272 7.62 16.29 22.34
N TYR A 273 7.12 15.75 21.24
CA TYR A 273 6.35 16.47 20.23
C TYR A 273 5.01 15.78 19.99
N SER A 274 3.99 16.56 19.70
CA SER A 274 2.68 15.99 19.34
C SER A 274 2.74 15.27 17.98
N SER A 275 1.92 14.23 17.81
CA SER A 275 1.76 13.53 16.53
C SER A 275 1.41 14.50 15.39
N GLN A 276 0.70 15.59 15.67
CA GLN A 276 0.38 16.62 14.68
C GLN A 276 1.63 17.34 14.18
N HIS A 277 2.55 17.74 15.05
CA HIS A 277 3.83 18.35 14.63
C HIS A 277 4.66 17.42 13.79
N LEU A 278 4.74 16.13 14.15
CA LEU A 278 5.50 15.15 13.37
C LEU A 278 4.89 14.94 11.98
N ILE A 279 3.56 14.91 11.86
CA ILE A 279 2.87 14.86 10.57
C ILE A 279 3.17 16.12 9.73
N GLN A 280 3.13 17.31 10.35
CA GLN A 280 3.43 18.56 9.65
C GLN A 280 4.89 18.63 9.18
N CYS A 281 5.84 18.22 10.02
CA CYS A 281 7.27 18.11 9.63
C CYS A 281 7.43 17.12 8.46
N GLY A 282 6.75 15.96 8.51
CA GLY A 282 6.76 15.00 7.43
C GLY A 282 6.20 15.57 6.12
N ALA A 283 5.07 16.27 6.17
CA ALA A 283 4.47 16.92 5.00
C ALA A 283 5.41 17.99 4.40
N MET A 284 6.10 18.76 5.25
CA MET A 284 7.09 19.73 4.82
C MET A 284 8.30 19.07 4.15
N CYS A 285 8.82 17.96 4.69
CA CYS A 285 9.90 17.19 4.07
C CYS A 285 9.50 16.71 2.66
N VAL A 286 8.26 16.20 2.50
CA VAL A 286 7.77 15.77 1.19
C VAL A 286 7.65 16.93 0.23
N PHE A 287 7.05 18.03 0.65
CA PHE A 287 6.84 19.21 -0.21
C PHE A 287 8.17 19.83 -0.64
N LEU A 288 9.09 20.08 0.30
CA LEU A 288 10.40 20.68 -0.01
C LEU A 288 11.27 19.73 -0.82
N GLY A 289 11.30 18.44 -0.46
CA GLY A 289 12.05 17.42 -1.20
C GLY A 289 11.55 17.29 -2.65
N GLY A 290 10.22 17.25 -2.85
CA GLY A 290 9.60 17.23 -4.17
C GLY A 290 9.89 18.50 -4.97
N SER A 291 9.77 19.69 -4.34
CA SER A 291 10.04 20.99 -4.98
C SER A 291 11.50 21.11 -5.43
N ILE A 292 12.44 20.74 -4.57
CA ILE A 292 13.87 20.74 -4.90
C ILE A 292 14.14 19.78 -6.05
N PHE A 293 13.57 18.58 -6.00
CA PHE A 293 13.73 17.60 -7.07
C PHE A 293 13.16 18.11 -8.39
N THR A 294 11.97 18.73 -8.38
CA THR A 294 11.33 19.34 -9.55
C THR A 294 12.21 20.43 -10.16
N LEU A 295 12.77 21.33 -9.34
CA LEU A 295 13.65 22.40 -9.80
C LEU A 295 14.91 21.86 -10.47
N ILE A 296 15.57 20.86 -9.86
CA ILE A 296 16.80 20.27 -10.38
C ILE A 296 16.57 19.56 -11.72
N VAL A 297 15.46 18.81 -11.82
CA VAL A 297 15.06 18.15 -13.08
C VAL A 297 14.73 19.21 -14.14
N GLY A 298 13.99 20.26 -13.76
CA GLY A 298 13.63 21.35 -14.66
C GLY A 298 14.82 22.16 -15.20
N MET A 299 15.94 22.24 -14.44
CA MET A 299 17.20 22.84 -14.88
C MET A 299 18.01 21.94 -15.84
N GLY A 300 17.55 20.71 -16.13
CA GLY A 300 18.28 19.76 -16.99
C GLY A 300 19.49 19.08 -16.35
N ILE A 301 19.78 19.36 -15.08
CA ILE A 301 20.93 18.77 -14.35
C ILE A 301 20.79 17.25 -14.22
N PHE A 302 19.54 16.77 -14.22
CA PHE A 302 19.21 15.36 -14.10
C PHE A 302 19.68 14.49 -15.29
N ASN A 303 19.93 15.09 -16.45
CA ASN A 303 20.33 14.39 -17.68
C ASN A 303 21.72 13.75 -17.61
N VAL A 304 22.56 14.17 -16.64
CA VAL A 304 23.86 13.54 -16.40
C VAL A 304 23.64 12.33 -15.48
N LYS A 305 23.74 11.11 -16.04
CA LYS A 305 23.36 9.84 -15.39
C LYS A 305 23.81 9.73 -13.92
N MET A 306 25.09 9.90 -13.63
CA MET A 306 25.63 9.77 -12.26
C MET A 306 25.09 10.86 -11.33
N VAL A 307 25.03 12.10 -11.81
CA VAL A 307 24.52 13.24 -11.05
C VAL A 307 23.02 13.09 -10.81
N GLY A 308 22.27 12.73 -11.84
CA GLY A 308 20.83 12.51 -11.76
C GLY A 308 20.45 11.43 -10.76
N VAL A 309 21.13 10.29 -10.79
CA VAL A 309 20.88 9.18 -9.82
C VAL A 309 21.22 9.63 -8.40
N SER A 310 22.34 10.32 -8.18
CA SER A 310 22.73 10.80 -6.85
C SER A 310 21.72 11.79 -6.26
N ILE A 311 21.25 12.73 -7.08
CA ILE A 311 20.22 13.71 -6.70
C ILE A 311 18.91 12.99 -6.36
N ALA A 312 18.50 12.05 -7.21
CA ALA A 312 17.29 11.26 -6.96
C ALA A 312 17.39 10.51 -5.63
N VAL A 313 18.50 9.85 -5.35
CA VAL A 313 18.73 9.13 -4.07
C VAL A 313 18.54 10.07 -2.88
N LEU A 314 19.15 11.26 -2.92
CA LEU A 314 19.06 12.21 -1.80
C LEU A 314 17.66 12.80 -1.64
N THR A 315 17.03 13.24 -2.72
CA THR A 315 15.69 13.86 -2.67
C THR A 315 14.62 12.84 -2.32
N LEU A 316 14.67 11.63 -2.89
CA LEU A 316 13.77 10.54 -2.56
C LEU A 316 13.93 10.09 -1.11
N PHE A 317 15.18 10.05 -0.59
CA PHE A 317 15.38 9.74 0.82
C PHE A 317 14.64 10.74 1.73
N VAL A 318 14.73 12.05 1.46
CA VAL A 318 14.03 13.08 2.23
C VAL A 318 12.51 12.93 2.12
N ILE A 319 11.99 12.68 0.89
CA ILE A 319 10.55 12.49 0.65
C ILE A 319 10.03 11.27 1.42
N PHE A 320 10.68 10.11 1.29
CA PHE A 320 10.24 8.89 1.95
C PHE A 320 10.48 8.90 3.47
N PHE A 321 11.49 9.65 3.93
CA PHE A 321 11.63 9.95 5.36
C PHE A 321 10.43 10.75 5.88
N GLY A 322 9.99 11.77 5.14
CA GLY A 322 8.76 12.51 5.48
C GLY A 322 7.52 11.60 5.56
N ILE A 323 7.35 10.67 4.61
CA ILE A 323 6.28 9.67 4.61
C ILE A 323 6.32 8.78 5.85
N GLY A 324 7.53 8.35 6.25
CA GLY A 324 7.73 7.55 7.46
C GLY A 324 7.36 8.25 8.76
N LEU A 325 7.38 9.60 8.80
CA LEU A 325 6.86 10.39 9.93
C LEU A 325 5.32 10.44 9.91
N ILE A 326 4.69 10.47 8.73
CA ILE A 326 3.25 10.68 8.59
C ILE A 326 2.44 9.42 8.89
N ILE A 327 2.78 8.29 8.25
CA ILE A 327 1.95 7.08 8.24
C ILE A 327 1.64 6.55 9.65
N PRO A 328 2.63 6.27 10.54
CA PRO A 328 2.35 5.68 11.83
C PRO A 328 1.53 6.63 12.73
N ASN A 329 1.82 7.93 12.69
CA ASN A 329 1.09 8.93 13.46
C ASN A 329 -0.34 9.12 12.96
N SER A 330 -0.57 9.07 11.66
CA SER A 330 -1.92 9.19 11.10
C SER A 330 -2.76 7.95 11.40
N LEU A 331 -2.26 6.73 11.13
CA LEU A 331 -2.99 5.49 11.35
C LEU A 331 -3.36 5.26 12.83
N SER A 332 -2.47 5.64 13.76
CA SER A 332 -2.72 5.46 15.19
C SER A 332 -3.88 6.31 15.71
N HIS A 333 -4.25 7.39 15.02
CA HIS A 333 -5.29 8.33 15.46
C HIS A 333 -6.57 8.28 14.60
N ALA A 334 -6.48 7.83 13.34
CA ALA A 334 -7.58 7.90 12.37
C ALA A 334 -8.90 7.27 12.87
N LEU A 335 -8.83 6.11 13.51
CA LEU A 335 -10.00 5.35 13.94
C LEU A 335 -10.27 5.42 15.45
N LYS A 336 -9.56 6.25 16.22
CA LYS A 336 -9.82 6.41 17.66
C LYS A 336 -11.29 6.74 17.99
N PRO A 337 -11.98 7.61 17.24
CA PRO A 337 -13.39 7.91 17.51
C PRO A 337 -14.35 6.74 17.25
N TYR A 338 -13.91 5.75 16.47
CA TYR A 338 -14.75 4.64 15.97
C TYR A 338 -14.36 3.27 16.55
N GLN A 339 -13.70 3.23 17.70
CA GLN A 339 -13.18 1.98 18.32
C GLN A 339 -14.26 0.93 18.56
N MET A 340 -15.48 1.34 18.94
CA MET A 340 -16.60 0.43 19.18
C MET A 340 -17.08 -0.33 17.94
N VAL A 341 -16.80 0.21 16.76
CA VAL A 341 -17.17 -0.34 15.43
C VAL A 341 -15.96 -0.45 14.50
N ALA A 342 -14.78 -0.66 15.09
CA ALA A 342 -13.49 -0.55 14.41
C ALA A 342 -13.36 -1.44 13.15
N GLY A 343 -14.06 -2.58 13.07
CA GLY A 343 -14.07 -3.44 11.89
C GLY A 343 -14.73 -2.75 10.69
N THR A 344 -15.97 -2.34 10.84
CA THR A 344 -16.75 -1.66 9.77
C THR A 344 -16.13 -0.30 9.43
N ALA A 345 -15.74 0.47 10.46
CA ALA A 345 -15.07 1.76 10.26
C ALA A 345 -13.73 1.60 9.52
N GLY A 346 -12.96 0.55 9.84
CA GLY A 346 -11.71 0.23 9.16
C GLY A 346 -11.90 -0.13 7.68
N SER A 347 -12.96 -0.87 7.34
CA SER A 347 -13.28 -1.18 5.94
C SER A 347 -13.71 0.07 5.17
N ILE A 348 -14.53 0.94 5.75
CA ILE A 348 -14.93 2.21 5.13
C ILE A 348 -13.70 3.11 4.93
N PHE A 349 -12.88 3.30 5.97
CA PHE A 349 -11.64 4.08 5.90
C PHE A 349 -10.68 3.53 4.84
N GLY A 350 -10.48 2.20 4.84
CA GLY A 350 -9.66 1.50 3.87
C GLY A 350 -10.16 1.67 2.44
N GLY A 351 -11.45 1.45 2.20
CA GLY A 351 -12.08 1.66 0.89
C GLY A 351 -11.89 3.08 0.37
N CYS A 352 -12.09 4.09 1.24
CA CYS A 352 -11.91 5.49 0.86
C CYS A 352 -10.46 5.82 0.50
N TYR A 353 -9.47 5.44 1.31
CA TYR A 353 -8.09 5.79 0.97
C TYR A 353 -7.55 4.99 -0.22
N TYR A 354 -7.92 3.71 -0.41
CA TYR A 354 -7.57 2.96 -1.62
C TYR A 354 -8.21 3.52 -2.88
N PHE A 355 -9.45 4.00 -2.79
CA PHE A 355 -10.08 4.72 -3.90
C PHE A 355 -9.31 5.99 -4.27
N LEU A 356 -8.86 6.79 -3.29
CA LEU A 356 -8.03 7.96 -3.57
C LEU A 356 -6.64 7.57 -4.10
N ILE A 357 -6.04 6.47 -3.65
CA ILE A 357 -4.81 5.95 -4.25
C ILE A 357 -5.03 5.63 -5.73
N THR A 358 -6.18 5.03 -6.09
CA THR A 358 -6.56 4.81 -7.49
C THR A 358 -6.56 6.11 -8.29
N VAL A 359 -7.18 7.17 -7.74
CA VAL A 359 -7.24 8.48 -8.40
C VAL A 359 -5.84 9.08 -8.56
N PHE A 360 -5.01 9.01 -7.54
CA PHE A 360 -3.65 9.56 -7.59
C PHE A 360 -2.75 8.78 -8.56
N THR A 361 -2.78 7.45 -8.55
CA THR A 361 -2.01 6.64 -9.50
C THR A 361 -2.50 6.81 -10.93
N TRP A 362 -3.82 6.95 -11.13
CA TRP A 362 -4.35 7.30 -12.46
C TRP A 362 -3.90 8.70 -12.91
N ALA A 363 -3.90 9.69 -12.00
CA ALA A 363 -3.40 11.02 -12.31
C ALA A 363 -1.93 11.01 -12.73
N MET A 364 -1.08 10.18 -12.07
CA MET A 364 0.32 10.02 -12.48
C MET A 364 0.41 9.50 -13.92
N SER A 365 -0.36 8.47 -14.29
CA SER A 365 -0.32 7.91 -15.65
C SER A 365 -0.75 8.93 -16.72
N VAL A 366 -1.66 9.85 -16.40
CA VAL A 366 -2.06 10.94 -17.32
C VAL A 366 -0.98 12.02 -17.44
N MET A 367 -0.18 12.22 -16.39
CA MET A 367 0.91 13.21 -16.37
C MET A 367 2.14 12.75 -17.15
N HIS A 368 2.31 11.46 -17.40
CA HIS A 368 3.44 10.93 -18.16
C HIS A 368 3.56 11.63 -19.53
N ASN A 369 4.74 12.15 -19.84
CA ASN A 369 5.02 12.88 -21.08
C ASN A 369 6.35 12.50 -21.73
N GLY A 370 6.95 11.38 -21.32
CA GLY A 370 8.24 10.91 -21.82
C GLY A 370 9.45 11.67 -21.27
N THR A 371 9.27 12.57 -20.28
CA THR A 371 10.36 13.26 -19.58
C THR A 371 10.43 12.85 -18.12
N ALA A 372 11.52 13.20 -17.41
CA ALA A 372 11.65 12.92 -15.99
C ALA A 372 10.88 13.91 -15.09
N LEU A 373 10.33 15.01 -15.64
CA LEU A 373 9.70 16.09 -14.87
C LEU A 373 8.38 15.74 -14.19
N PRO A 374 7.46 14.94 -14.80
CA PRO A 374 6.19 14.60 -14.18
C PRO A 374 6.33 13.98 -12.79
N LEU A 375 7.28 13.09 -12.58
CA LEU A 375 7.46 12.39 -11.31
C LEU A 375 7.71 13.34 -10.11
N PRO A 376 8.74 14.19 -10.09
CA PRO A 376 8.97 15.10 -8.97
C PRO A 376 7.88 16.16 -8.84
N PHE A 377 7.31 16.65 -9.95
CA PHE A 377 6.19 17.58 -9.91
C PHE A 377 4.95 16.97 -9.25
N TYR A 378 4.61 15.73 -9.60
CA TYR A 378 3.53 14.97 -8.94
C TYR A 378 3.79 14.81 -7.43
N MET A 379 5.02 14.48 -7.02
CA MET A 379 5.39 14.39 -5.60
C MET A 379 5.22 15.73 -4.87
N THR A 380 5.53 16.83 -5.54
CA THR A 380 5.33 18.19 -5.01
C THR A 380 3.85 18.49 -4.81
N MET A 381 3.01 18.17 -5.80
CA MET A 381 1.56 18.37 -5.71
C MET A 381 0.95 17.55 -4.57
N LEU A 382 1.33 16.29 -4.43
CA LEU A 382 0.88 15.49 -3.31
C LEU A 382 1.45 15.96 -1.96
N GLY A 383 2.63 16.57 -1.95
CA GLY A 383 3.17 17.26 -0.78
C GLY A 383 2.27 18.41 -0.31
N LEU A 384 1.65 19.16 -1.22
CA LEU A 384 0.62 20.17 -0.88
C LEU A 384 -0.64 19.50 -0.32
N VAL A 385 -1.09 18.39 -0.90
CA VAL A 385 -2.23 17.63 -0.36
C VAL A 385 -1.96 17.16 1.07
N LEU A 386 -0.74 16.69 1.35
CA LEU A 386 -0.31 16.32 2.71
C LEU A 386 -0.33 17.50 3.68
N ALA A 387 0.16 18.66 3.24
CA ALA A 387 0.11 19.88 4.05
C ALA A 387 -1.34 20.29 4.38
N CYS A 388 -2.25 20.28 3.40
CA CYS A 388 -3.66 20.52 3.60
C CYS A 388 -4.30 19.49 4.55
N GLY A 389 -4.05 18.20 4.33
CA GLY A 389 -4.55 17.11 5.19
C GLY A 389 -4.10 17.25 6.64
N SER A 390 -2.85 17.66 6.86
CA SER A 390 -2.29 17.88 8.20
C SER A 390 -2.98 18.99 8.99
N GLN A 391 -3.51 20.01 8.30
CA GLN A 391 -4.25 21.11 8.92
C GLN A 391 -5.72 20.74 9.23
N MET A 392 -6.26 19.70 8.58
CA MET A 392 -7.62 19.22 8.86
C MET A 392 -7.70 18.43 10.16
N ILE A 393 -6.57 17.91 10.65
CA ILE A 393 -6.48 17.12 11.86
C ILE A 393 -6.26 18.06 13.04
N ARG A 394 -7.27 18.17 13.92
CA ARG A 394 -7.12 18.84 15.22
C ARG A 394 -6.98 17.75 16.28
N PHE A 395 -5.81 17.65 16.91
CA PHE A 395 -5.68 16.90 18.15
C PHE A 395 -6.19 17.75 19.32
N PRO A 396 -6.98 17.21 20.25
CA PRO A 396 -7.34 17.94 21.46
C PRO A 396 -6.04 18.40 22.16
N GLN A 397 -5.84 19.70 22.28
CA GLN A 397 -4.82 20.28 23.13
C GLN A 397 -5.22 19.97 24.59
N GLY A 398 -4.62 18.95 25.21
CA GLY A 398 -4.98 18.63 26.58
C GLY A 398 -4.40 17.36 27.19
N MET A 399 -3.56 16.60 26.47
CA MET A 399 -2.90 15.41 27.04
C MET A 399 -1.37 15.51 27.17
N ALA A 400 -0.77 16.68 26.92
CA ALA A 400 0.67 16.89 27.09
C ALA A 400 1.07 17.39 28.48
N GLU A 401 0.12 17.56 29.42
CA GLU A 401 0.39 18.08 30.79
C GLU A 401 0.18 17.07 31.92
N LYS A 402 0.04 15.77 31.60
CA LYS A 402 -0.03 14.77 32.70
C LYS A 402 0.76 13.52 32.29
N CYS A 403 2.04 13.56 32.44
CA CYS A 403 2.94 12.46 32.82
C CYS A 403 4.24 13.04 33.37
#